data_f15b682886d1c9ff09c6203564a94714
#
_entry.id   f15b682886d1c9ff09c6203564a94714
#
_cell.length_a   1.000
_cell.length_b   1.000
_cell.length_c   1.000
_cell.angle_alpha   90.00
_cell.angle_beta   90.00
_cell.angle_gamma   90.00
#
_symmetry.space_group_name_H-M   'P 1'
#
loop_
_entity.id
_entity.type
_entity.pdbx_description
1 polymer ?
#
loop_
_entity_poly.entity_id
_entity_poly.type
_entity_poly.pdbx_seq_one_letter_code
_entity_poly.pdbx_strand_id
1 'polypeptide(L)'
;MKKFIQKHIGLSHVSIISVKTTHQDVIEITLKSTLEGAHCHCCRKPIHQFYDYDRWLKLRHLPLLGQDVYVNVRLPRYQCHRCDQHPKTTQRPDWHKRNSGFTRPYEEHILLSAINSTQTDVSRKEGITKEQVKGIMDRYLDTQVDWEQIKPIRVLGIDEISLRKGHQSFIVVISSLVEGKQQLIALLKGRKKSTVKQFLETMPETIKANIQWVCSDMYKGFINASEEVFDKTTRVVIDRFHVAKLYRQPLDHVRKRELKRLKNMLSVSQYKRLKGAMWALRRSPHDLSEQDTAILARLFRYSRPLAETYQATQELTTIFNKSPSRASGVRRLKVWIKSAKVLSDDPFSKFIKTLRYHFDHIANYFVARKNSGFVEGLNNKIKVIKRRCYGIFRCDHLFQRITLDIQGYAMFK
;
A
#
# COMPACT_ATOMS: atom_id res chain seq x y z
N MET A 1 -3.23 -35.51 29.90
CA MET A 1 -3.31 -34.04 29.71
C MET A 1 -1.94 -33.36 29.73
N LYS A 2 -1.15 -33.43 30.85
CA LYS A 2 0.16 -32.74 30.93
C LYS A 2 1.14 -33.07 29.80
N LYS A 3 1.35 -34.38 29.48
CA LYS A 3 2.23 -34.82 28.39
C LYS A 3 1.76 -34.32 27.03
N PHE A 4 0.45 -34.31 26.78
CA PHE A 4 -0.13 -33.79 25.54
C PHE A 4 0.12 -32.29 25.39
N ILE A 5 -0.19 -31.50 26.40
CA ILE A 5 0.06 -30.05 26.41
C ILE A 5 1.54 -29.75 26.27
N GLN A 6 2.43 -30.49 26.97
CA GLN A 6 3.90 -30.32 26.84
C GLN A 6 4.36 -30.44 25.37
N LYS A 7 3.79 -31.35 24.60
CA LYS A 7 4.14 -31.57 23.20
C LYS A 7 3.61 -30.48 22.27
N HIS A 8 2.46 -29.86 22.61
CA HIS A 8 1.71 -29.00 21.72
C HIS A 8 1.64 -27.53 22.14
N ILE A 9 2.24 -27.13 23.29
CA ILE A 9 2.19 -25.76 23.79
C ILE A 9 2.91 -24.74 22.90
N GLY A 10 3.82 -25.18 22.00
CA GLY A 10 4.53 -24.30 21.09
C GLY A 10 5.49 -23.30 21.76
N LEU A 11 5.92 -23.57 23.01
CA LEU A 11 6.90 -22.76 23.73
C LEU A 11 8.20 -23.55 23.89
N SER A 12 9.31 -22.98 23.47
CA SER A 12 10.65 -23.59 23.55
C SER A 12 11.19 -23.54 24.99
N HIS A 13 12.00 -24.51 25.34
CA HIS A 13 12.76 -24.53 26.60
C HIS A 13 11.86 -24.35 27.85
N VAL A 14 10.72 -25.03 27.89
CA VAL A 14 9.81 -25.01 29.06
C VAL A 14 9.45 -26.43 29.51
N SER A 15 9.22 -26.58 30.81
CA SER A 15 8.63 -27.79 31.42
C SER A 15 7.35 -27.41 32.14
N ILE A 16 6.28 -28.16 31.91
CA ILE A 16 4.99 -27.97 32.59
C ILE A 16 5.06 -28.50 34.03
N ILE A 17 4.82 -27.65 35.00
CA ILE A 17 4.72 -28.02 36.41
C ILE A 17 3.30 -28.52 36.69
N SER A 18 2.29 -27.70 36.37
CA SER A 18 0.88 -28.02 36.62
C SER A 18 -0.03 -27.47 35.53
N VAL A 19 -1.20 -28.11 35.40
CA VAL A 19 -2.31 -27.64 34.55
C VAL A 19 -3.56 -27.66 35.43
N LYS A 20 -4.26 -26.55 35.49
CA LYS A 20 -5.50 -26.39 36.28
C LYS A 20 -6.57 -25.75 35.39
N THR A 21 -7.83 -26.19 35.56
CA THR A 21 -8.98 -25.47 35.00
C THR A 21 -9.66 -24.72 36.13
N THR A 22 -9.93 -23.44 35.93
CA THR A 22 -10.64 -22.61 36.91
C THR A 22 -12.15 -22.81 36.81
N HIS A 23 -12.92 -22.32 37.81
CA HIS A 23 -14.39 -22.33 37.76
C HIS A 23 -15.00 -21.52 36.59
N GLN A 24 -14.20 -20.69 35.92
CA GLN A 24 -14.61 -19.89 34.76
C GLN A 24 -14.17 -20.52 33.43
N ASP A 25 -13.90 -21.81 33.41
CA ASP A 25 -13.42 -22.55 32.23
C ASP A 25 -12.13 -22.00 31.61
N VAL A 26 -11.28 -21.35 32.43
CA VAL A 26 -9.97 -20.86 32.02
C VAL A 26 -8.91 -21.89 32.37
N ILE A 27 -8.03 -22.21 31.43
CA ILE A 27 -6.90 -23.13 31.66
C ILE A 27 -5.68 -22.33 32.10
N GLU A 28 -5.18 -22.66 33.30
CA GLU A 28 -3.93 -22.12 33.82
C GLU A 28 -2.82 -23.16 33.80
N ILE A 29 -1.73 -22.86 33.10
CA ILE A 29 -0.55 -23.71 32.93
C ILE A 29 0.61 -23.09 33.67
N THR A 30 1.14 -23.73 34.68
CA THR A 30 2.35 -23.29 35.36
C THR A 30 3.56 -23.92 34.70
N LEU A 31 4.51 -23.09 34.28
CA LEU A 31 5.73 -23.49 33.59
C LEU A 31 6.99 -23.18 34.39
N LYS A 32 8.04 -23.96 34.11
CA LYS A 32 9.41 -23.70 34.52
C LYS A 32 10.27 -23.58 33.26
N SER A 33 11.14 -22.57 33.18
CA SER A 33 12.14 -22.51 32.13
C SER A 33 13.17 -23.63 32.30
N THR A 34 13.50 -24.29 31.21
CA THR A 34 14.60 -25.28 31.11
C THR A 34 15.81 -24.72 30.39
N LEU A 35 15.75 -23.45 29.97
CA LEU A 35 16.89 -22.77 29.40
C LEU A 35 17.92 -22.49 30.49
N GLU A 36 19.20 -22.76 30.23
CA GLU A 36 20.30 -22.55 31.14
C GLU A 36 21.01 -21.22 30.88
N GLY A 37 21.13 -20.39 31.94
CA GLY A 37 21.84 -19.12 31.87
C GLY A 37 21.06 -17.99 31.21
N ALA A 38 21.76 -16.88 30.99
CA ALA A 38 21.30 -15.68 30.31
C ALA A 38 22.49 -14.95 29.68
N HIS A 39 22.24 -13.91 28.86
CA HIS A 39 23.29 -12.98 28.43
C HIS A 39 23.24 -11.71 29.28
N CYS A 40 24.37 -11.35 29.85
CA CYS A 40 24.48 -10.13 30.66
C CYS A 40 24.01 -8.90 29.85
N HIS A 41 23.13 -8.09 30.43
CA HIS A 41 22.62 -6.90 29.75
C HIS A 41 23.67 -5.79 29.56
N CYS A 42 24.77 -5.82 30.33
CA CYS A 42 25.88 -4.86 30.22
C CYS A 42 26.94 -5.32 29.21
N CYS A 43 27.59 -6.46 29.47
CA CYS A 43 28.73 -6.94 28.61
C CYS A 43 28.32 -7.91 27.51
N ARG A 44 27.02 -8.30 27.45
CA ARG A 44 26.42 -9.23 26.48
C ARG A 44 27.03 -10.65 26.47
N LYS A 45 27.95 -10.97 27.37
CA LYS A 45 28.53 -12.31 27.50
C LYS A 45 27.60 -13.27 28.21
N PRO A 46 27.66 -14.58 27.92
CA PRO A 46 26.84 -15.59 28.61
C PRO A 46 27.21 -15.64 30.10
N ILE A 47 26.18 -15.81 30.94
CA ILE A 47 26.25 -15.93 32.39
C ILE A 47 25.42 -17.11 32.84
N HIS A 48 25.93 -17.93 33.78
CA HIS A 48 25.30 -19.17 34.26
C HIS A 48 25.06 -19.18 35.75
N GLN A 49 25.62 -18.18 36.48
CA GLN A 49 25.43 -18.13 37.94
C GLN A 49 24.00 -17.73 38.26
N PHE A 50 23.20 -18.69 38.65
CA PHE A 50 21.85 -18.44 39.14
C PHE A 50 21.91 -17.52 40.36
N TYR A 51 21.02 -16.56 40.44
CA TYR A 51 20.89 -15.65 41.56
C TYR A 51 19.57 -15.87 42.31
N ASP A 52 18.44 -15.66 41.63
CA ASP A 52 17.07 -15.85 42.14
C ASP A 52 16.06 -15.92 40.99
N TYR A 53 14.77 -15.85 41.31
CA TYR A 53 13.68 -15.77 40.36
C TYR A 53 13.08 -14.36 40.32
N ASP A 54 12.72 -13.85 39.15
CA ASP A 54 11.94 -12.65 38.96
C ASP A 54 10.48 -12.87 39.45
N ARG A 55 9.67 -11.81 39.46
CA ARG A 55 8.24 -11.89 39.81
C ARG A 55 7.48 -12.89 38.92
N TRP A 56 6.34 -13.37 39.40
CA TRP A 56 5.42 -14.16 38.61
C TRP A 56 4.87 -13.36 37.46
N LEU A 57 4.88 -13.95 36.26
CA LEU A 57 4.24 -13.46 35.08
C LEU A 57 3.03 -14.33 34.76
N LYS A 58 1.86 -13.73 34.58
CA LYS A 58 0.66 -14.37 34.03
C LYS A 58 0.47 -13.86 32.61
N LEU A 59 0.69 -14.73 31.62
CA LEU A 59 0.70 -14.40 30.20
C LEU A 59 -0.46 -15.12 29.51
N ARG A 60 -1.26 -14.39 28.74
CA ARG A 60 -2.26 -15.03 27.89
C ARG A 60 -1.58 -15.77 26.74
N HIS A 61 -2.05 -16.97 26.47
CA HIS A 61 -1.55 -17.86 25.43
C HIS A 61 -2.67 -18.22 24.44
N LEU A 62 -2.32 -18.93 23.36
CA LEU A 62 -3.30 -19.43 22.40
C LEU A 62 -4.41 -20.22 23.08
N PRO A 63 -5.68 -20.06 22.67
CA PRO A 63 -6.78 -20.80 23.26
C PRO A 63 -6.63 -22.30 22.99
N LEU A 64 -7.10 -23.12 23.89
CA LEU A 64 -7.14 -24.57 23.75
C LEU A 64 -8.58 -25.05 23.81
N LEU A 65 -9.06 -25.72 22.75
CA LEU A 65 -10.44 -26.21 22.65
C LEU A 65 -11.52 -25.14 22.92
N GLY A 66 -11.25 -23.90 22.51
CA GLY A 66 -12.16 -22.76 22.72
C GLY A 66 -12.05 -22.10 24.10
N GLN A 67 -11.22 -22.63 25.01
CA GLN A 67 -11.00 -22.06 26.34
C GLN A 67 -9.80 -21.13 26.36
N ASP A 68 -9.90 -20.04 27.11
CA ASP A 68 -8.79 -19.12 27.35
C ASP A 68 -7.67 -19.81 28.14
N VAL A 69 -6.44 -19.61 27.71
CA VAL A 69 -5.24 -20.19 28.32
C VAL A 69 -4.34 -19.10 28.86
N TYR A 70 -3.92 -19.27 30.11
CA TYR A 70 -2.90 -18.44 30.73
C TYR A 70 -1.70 -19.28 31.18
N VAL A 71 -0.52 -18.74 30.90
CA VAL A 71 0.76 -19.32 31.33
C VAL A 71 1.27 -18.54 32.53
N ASN A 72 1.48 -19.22 33.62
CA ASN A 72 2.11 -18.69 34.85
C ASN A 72 3.58 -19.15 34.89
N VAL A 73 4.52 -18.20 34.93
CA VAL A 73 5.96 -18.50 34.91
C VAL A 73 6.75 -17.51 35.76
N ARG A 74 7.80 -17.99 36.42
CA ARG A 74 8.85 -17.16 37.00
C ARG A 74 10.14 -17.39 36.23
N LEU A 75 10.70 -16.31 35.67
CA LEU A 75 11.95 -16.39 34.93
C LEU A 75 13.15 -16.27 35.88
N PRO A 76 14.17 -17.14 35.74
CA PRO A 76 15.38 -17.05 36.55
C PRO A 76 16.17 -15.80 36.25
N ARG A 77 16.85 -15.26 37.27
CA ARG A 77 17.84 -14.19 37.13
C ARG A 77 19.24 -14.73 37.40
N TYR A 78 20.18 -14.24 36.62
CA TYR A 78 21.58 -14.64 36.66
C TYR A 78 22.46 -13.41 36.93
N GLN A 79 23.53 -13.61 37.72
CA GLN A 79 24.47 -12.56 38.11
C GLN A 79 25.73 -12.62 37.27
N CYS A 80 26.19 -11.46 36.83
CA CYS A 80 27.43 -11.30 36.08
C CYS A 80 28.57 -10.90 37.03
N HIS A 81 29.61 -11.70 37.12
CA HIS A 81 30.83 -11.37 37.90
C HIS A 81 31.94 -10.71 37.07
N ARG A 82 31.70 -10.50 35.74
CA ARG A 82 32.65 -9.84 34.84
C ARG A 82 32.51 -8.34 34.75
N CYS A 83 31.34 -7.83 35.21
CA CYS A 83 31.04 -6.41 35.20
C CYS A 83 31.12 -5.85 36.61
N ASP A 84 31.50 -4.59 36.75
CA ASP A 84 31.41 -3.87 38.00
C ASP A 84 29.97 -3.88 38.53
N GLN A 85 29.80 -3.85 39.85
CA GLN A 85 28.51 -3.93 40.52
C GLN A 85 27.74 -5.25 40.33
N HIS A 86 28.31 -6.25 39.67
CA HIS A 86 27.74 -7.58 39.47
C HIS A 86 26.24 -7.56 39.03
N PRO A 87 25.90 -6.97 37.86
CA PRO A 87 24.54 -6.76 37.44
C PRO A 87 23.78 -8.08 37.29
N LYS A 88 22.48 -8.05 37.66
CA LYS A 88 21.58 -9.17 37.56
C LYS A 88 20.75 -9.08 36.31
N THR A 89 20.67 -10.14 35.53
CA THR A 89 19.91 -10.18 34.28
C THR A 89 18.86 -11.26 34.33
N THR A 90 17.60 -10.88 34.13
CA THR A 90 16.48 -11.81 33.95
C THR A 90 16.59 -12.52 32.60
N GLN A 91 16.39 -13.83 32.61
CA GLN A 91 16.35 -14.64 31.41
C GLN A 91 15.30 -14.14 30.42
N ARG A 92 15.61 -14.21 29.13
CA ARG A 92 14.70 -13.76 28.04
C ARG A 92 14.39 -14.92 27.12
N PRO A 93 13.28 -15.63 27.32
CA PRO A 93 12.84 -16.65 26.39
C PRO A 93 12.36 -16.02 25.08
N ASP A 94 12.51 -16.73 23.98
CA ASP A 94 12.13 -16.30 22.62
C ASP A 94 10.60 -16.12 22.43
N TRP A 95 9.82 -16.84 23.24
CA TRP A 95 8.36 -16.83 23.22
C TRP A 95 7.71 -15.72 24.06
N HIS A 96 8.49 -14.82 24.69
CA HIS A 96 7.95 -13.70 25.48
C HIS A 96 8.75 -12.41 25.26
N LYS A 97 8.08 -11.37 24.82
CA LYS A 97 8.65 -10.00 24.74
C LYS A 97 8.48 -9.27 26.08
N ARG A 98 9.53 -8.58 26.50
CA ARG A 98 9.53 -7.80 27.76
C ARG A 98 8.32 -6.84 27.78
N ASN A 99 7.69 -6.74 28.95
CA ASN A 99 6.51 -5.90 29.22
C ASN A 99 5.25 -6.30 28.40
N SER A 100 5.21 -7.48 27.80
CA SER A 100 3.99 -8.03 27.23
C SER A 100 3.24 -8.86 28.27
N GLY A 101 1.91 -8.77 28.29
CA GLY A 101 1.01 -9.68 29.00
C GLY A 101 0.65 -10.93 28.17
N PHE A 102 1.34 -11.16 27.06
CA PHE A 102 1.04 -12.20 26.09
C PHE A 102 2.27 -13.03 25.74
N THR A 103 2.06 -14.28 25.38
CA THR A 103 3.09 -15.07 24.72
C THR A 103 3.22 -14.65 23.25
N ARG A 104 4.40 -14.83 22.65
CA ARG A 104 4.63 -14.51 21.23
C ARG A 104 3.66 -15.22 20.28
N PRO A 105 3.37 -16.53 20.42
CA PRO A 105 2.37 -17.19 19.58
C PRO A 105 0.98 -16.54 19.65
N TYR A 106 0.57 -16.04 20.83
CA TYR A 106 -0.70 -15.32 20.95
C TYR A 106 -0.64 -13.94 20.29
N GLU A 107 0.47 -13.21 20.43
CA GLU A 107 0.64 -11.92 19.72
C GLU A 107 0.61 -12.10 18.19
N GLU A 108 1.24 -13.15 17.66
CA GLU A 108 1.20 -13.49 16.24
C GLU A 108 -0.23 -13.86 15.78
N HIS A 109 -0.98 -14.61 16.59
CA HIS A 109 -2.41 -14.88 16.36
C HIS A 109 -3.24 -13.59 16.28
N ILE A 110 -3.02 -12.63 17.17
CA ILE A 110 -3.69 -11.32 17.16
C ILE A 110 -3.34 -10.54 15.90
N LEU A 111 -2.08 -10.57 15.44
CA LEU A 111 -1.66 -9.92 14.22
C LEU A 111 -2.33 -10.53 12.99
N LEU A 112 -2.40 -11.86 12.91
CA LEU A 112 -3.13 -12.56 11.84
C LEU A 112 -4.62 -12.23 11.86
N SER A 113 -5.25 -12.22 13.04
CA SER A 113 -6.66 -11.83 13.23
C SER A 113 -6.92 -10.38 12.87
N ALA A 114 -5.91 -9.52 12.93
CA ALA A 114 -6.00 -8.11 12.57
C ALA A 114 -5.90 -7.87 11.07
N ILE A 115 -5.38 -8.80 10.26
CA ILE A 115 -5.33 -8.66 8.79
C ILE A 115 -6.77 -8.55 8.26
N ASN A 116 -7.03 -7.53 7.46
CA ASN A 116 -8.36 -7.24 6.92
C ASN A 116 -9.48 -7.07 7.96
N SER A 117 -9.17 -6.74 9.23
CA SER A 117 -10.11 -6.49 10.31
C SER A 117 -9.87 -5.12 10.95
N THR A 118 -10.62 -4.70 11.96
CA THR A 118 -10.36 -3.50 12.74
C THR A 118 -9.81 -3.86 14.13
N GLN A 119 -9.11 -2.93 14.78
CA GLN A 119 -8.67 -3.15 16.18
C GLN A 119 -9.86 -3.41 17.12
N THR A 120 -11.00 -2.77 16.85
CA THR A 120 -12.24 -2.96 17.62
C THR A 120 -12.80 -4.36 17.43
N ASP A 121 -12.81 -4.87 16.20
CA ASP A 121 -13.35 -6.20 15.93
C ASP A 121 -12.45 -7.29 16.52
N VAL A 122 -11.13 -7.13 16.41
CA VAL A 122 -10.17 -8.04 17.05
C VAL A 122 -10.30 -8.00 18.58
N SER A 123 -10.37 -6.80 19.15
CA SER A 123 -10.59 -6.59 20.58
C SER A 123 -11.82 -7.36 21.09
N ARG A 124 -12.94 -7.28 20.37
CA ARG A 124 -14.19 -7.98 20.72
C ARG A 124 -14.09 -9.50 20.58
N LYS A 125 -13.48 -9.97 19.47
CA LYS A 125 -13.34 -11.41 19.18
C LYS A 125 -12.44 -12.11 20.19
N GLU A 126 -11.35 -11.46 20.57
CA GLU A 126 -10.31 -12.04 21.40
C GLU A 126 -10.46 -11.70 22.89
N GLY A 127 -11.44 -10.87 23.27
CA GLY A 127 -11.66 -10.47 24.66
C GLY A 127 -10.52 -9.68 25.28
N ILE A 128 -9.79 -8.88 24.47
CA ILE A 128 -8.70 -8.00 24.90
C ILE A 128 -9.01 -6.55 24.57
N THR A 129 -8.28 -5.58 25.15
CA THR A 129 -8.55 -4.17 24.87
C THR A 129 -7.97 -3.70 23.53
N LYS A 130 -8.49 -2.61 22.98
CA LYS A 130 -7.96 -1.99 21.75
C LYS A 130 -6.52 -1.54 21.93
N GLU A 131 -6.19 -1.05 23.11
CA GLU A 131 -4.84 -0.62 23.48
C GLU A 131 -3.87 -1.79 23.48
N GLN A 132 -4.33 -2.97 23.92
CA GLN A 132 -3.54 -4.21 23.85
C GLN A 132 -3.32 -4.64 22.39
N VAL A 133 -4.35 -4.64 21.55
CA VAL A 133 -4.20 -4.92 20.10
C VAL A 133 -3.22 -3.92 19.47
N LYS A 134 -3.37 -2.62 19.78
CA LYS A 134 -2.45 -1.59 19.31
C LYS A 134 -1.02 -1.83 19.80
N GLY A 135 -0.84 -2.12 21.07
CA GLY A 135 0.48 -2.40 21.67
C GLY A 135 1.16 -3.61 21.02
N ILE A 136 0.39 -4.64 20.62
CA ILE A 136 0.91 -5.77 19.85
C ILE A 136 1.36 -5.27 18.47
N MET A 137 0.53 -4.55 17.74
CA MET A 137 0.91 -3.99 16.43
C MET A 137 2.19 -3.14 16.51
N ASP A 138 2.29 -2.26 17.51
CA ASP A 138 3.45 -1.36 17.72
C ASP A 138 4.75 -2.14 18.02
N ARG A 139 4.68 -3.36 18.56
CA ARG A 139 5.86 -4.20 18.83
C ARG A 139 6.40 -4.96 17.62
N TYR A 140 5.57 -5.20 16.62
CA TYR A 140 5.91 -6.04 15.46
C TYR A 140 5.93 -5.31 14.13
N LEU A 141 5.33 -4.14 14.07
CA LEU A 141 5.20 -3.38 12.83
C LEU A 141 5.92 -2.05 12.97
N ASP A 142 6.92 -1.86 12.16
CA ASP A 142 7.62 -0.59 12.08
C ASP A 142 6.73 0.50 11.48
N THR A 143 7.03 1.74 11.81
CA THR A 143 6.37 2.93 11.25
C THR A 143 7.10 3.51 10.05
N GLN A 144 8.26 2.96 9.75
CA GLN A 144 9.16 3.36 8.67
C GLN A 144 9.71 2.12 7.98
N VAL A 145 10.23 2.30 6.78
CA VAL A 145 10.87 1.23 6.05
C VAL A 145 12.24 0.90 6.67
N ASP A 146 12.50 -0.38 6.79
CA ASP A 146 13.85 -0.90 7.09
C ASP A 146 14.58 -1.14 5.77
N TRP A 147 15.56 -0.28 5.46
CA TRP A 147 16.32 -0.33 4.22
C TRP A 147 17.18 -1.59 4.08
N GLU A 148 17.58 -2.21 5.20
CA GLU A 148 18.39 -3.43 5.18
C GLU A 148 17.58 -4.65 4.72
N GLN A 149 16.27 -4.63 4.94
CA GLN A 149 15.37 -5.72 4.54
C GLN A 149 14.76 -5.52 3.16
N ILE A 150 14.99 -4.37 2.51
CA ILE A 150 14.43 -4.09 1.20
C ILE A 150 15.27 -4.73 0.09
N LYS A 151 14.61 -5.57 -0.70
CA LYS A 151 15.17 -6.08 -1.96
C LYS A 151 15.40 -4.94 -2.96
N PRO A 152 16.36 -5.10 -3.92
CA PRO A 152 16.66 -4.08 -4.91
C PRO A 152 15.41 -3.57 -5.64
N ILE A 153 15.20 -2.26 -5.64
CA ILE A 153 14.07 -1.57 -6.27
C ILE A 153 14.49 -1.12 -7.67
N ARG A 154 13.77 -1.55 -8.70
CA ARG A 154 13.96 -1.06 -10.07
C ARG A 154 12.94 -0.01 -10.49
N VAL A 155 11.75 -0.07 -9.92
CA VAL A 155 10.64 0.84 -10.25
C VAL A 155 10.10 1.44 -8.96
N LEU A 156 10.17 2.75 -8.84
CA LEU A 156 9.60 3.51 -7.73
C LEU A 156 8.31 4.18 -8.20
N GLY A 157 7.26 4.11 -7.40
CA GLY A 157 6.00 4.81 -7.63
C GLY A 157 5.79 5.92 -6.61
N ILE A 158 5.41 7.10 -7.07
CA ILE A 158 5.09 8.26 -6.25
C ILE A 158 3.69 8.74 -6.63
N ASP A 159 2.76 8.77 -5.70
CA ASP A 159 1.40 9.27 -5.92
C ASP A 159 0.85 9.91 -4.64
N GLU A 160 -0.28 10.59 -4.73
CA GLU A 160 -0.92 11.23 -3.58
C GLU A 160 -2.30 10.67 -3.30
N ILE A 161 -2.65 10.60 -2.02
CA ILE A 161 -4.00 10.35 -1.57
C ILE A 161 -4.44 11.40 -0.56
N SER A 162 -5.73 11.75 -0.58
CA SER A 162 -6.32 12.59 0.46
C SER A 162 -6.63 11.78 1.72
N LEU A 163 -6.19 12.27 2.88
CA LEU A 163 -6.57 11.66 4.16
C LEU A 163 -8.02 11.97 4.54
N ARG A 164 -8.50 13.17 4.24
CA ARG A 164 -9.86 13.61 4.57
C ARG A 164 -10.53 14.20 3.34
N LYS A 165 -11.78 13.83 3.07
CA LYS A 165 -12.57 14.44 2.00
C LYS A 165 -12.82 15.92 2.31
N GLY A 166 -12.59 16.80 1.32
CA GLY A 166 -12.80 18.25 1.46
C GLY A 166 -11.70 19.00 2.23
N HIS A 167 -10.72 18.32 2.80
CA HIS A 167 -9.57 18.94 3.46
C HIS A 167 -8.32 18.81 2.61
N GLN A 168 -7.45 19.82 2.61
CA GLN A 168 -6.15 19.80 1.90
C GLN A 168 -5.11 18.91 2.62
N SER A 169 -5.55 17.86 3.30
CA SER A 169 -4.67 16.93 4.01
C SER A 169 -4.28 15.78 3.07
N PHE A 170 -3.16 15.97 2.36
CA PHE A 170 -2.60 14.98 1.46
C PHE A 170 -1.47 14.21 2.12
N ILE A 171 -1.35 12.95 1.77
CA ILE A 171 -0.16 12.14 1.99
C ILE A 171 0.39 11.66 0.65
N VAL A 172 1.71 11.63 0.54
CA VAL A 172 2.40 11.01 -0.58
C VAL A 172 2.64 9.56 -0.24
N VAL A 173 2.28 8.69 -1.16
CA VAL A 173 2.51 7.25 -1.09
C VAL A 173 3.72 6.94 -1.95
N ILE A 174 4.78 6.46 -1.34
CA ILE A 174 5.95 5.94 -2.04
C ILE A 174 5.88 4.42 -1.98
N SER A 175 5.94 3.80 -3.15
CA SER A 175 5.77 2.37 -3.32
C SER A 175 6.73 1.81 -4.36
N SER A 176 6.93 0.51 -4.36
CA SER A 176 7.71 -0.18 -5.37
C SER A 176 7.03 -1.45 -5.84
N LEU A 177 7.50 -1.97 -6.96
CA LEU A 177 7.16 -3.28 -7.46
C LEU A 177 8.41 -4.15 -7.39
N VAL A 178 8.43 -5.09 -6.45
CA VAL A 178 9.54 -6.02 -6.23
C VAL A 178 9.06 -7.43 -6.56
N GLU A 179 9.69 -8.09 -7.52
CA GLU A 179 9.30 -9.46 -7.94
C GLU A 179 7.79 -9.62 -8.24
N GLY A 180 7.19 -8.59 -8.85
CA GLY A 180 5.75 -8.59 -9.15
C GLY A 180 4.84 -8.29 -7.95
N LYS A 181 5.38 -8.15 -6.74
CA LYS A 181 4.61 -7.81 -5.52
C LYS A 181 4.72 -6.32 -5.21
N GLN A 182 3.60 -5.75 -4.83
CA GLN A 182 3.54 -4.35 -4.38
C GLN A 182 4.12 -4.23 -2.98
N GLN A 183 5.00 -3.24 -2.79
CA GLN A 183 5.61 -2.91 -1.52
C GLN A 183 5.40 -1.43 -1.20
N LEU A 184 4.91 -1.15 0.00
CA LEU A 184 4.86 0.21 0.53
C LEU A 184 6.25 0.57 1.06
N ILE A 185 6.79 1.69 0.59
CA ILE A 185 8.10 2.20 1.02
C ILE A 185 7.92 3.29 2.07
N ALA A 186 7.04 4.27 1.81
CA ALA A 186 6.79 5.34 2.76
C ALA A 186 5.41 5.99 2.59
N LEU A 187 4.96 6.62 3.67
CA LEU A 187 3.86 7.58 3.67
C LEU A 187 4.38 8.91 4.19
N LEU A 188 4.37 9.94 3.34
CA LEU A 188 4.89 11.27 3.69
C LEU A 188 3.74 12.22 3.94
N LYS A 189 3.81 12.98 5.03
CA LYS A 189 2.81 13.99 5.36
C LYS A 189 3.02 15.24 4.48
N GLY A 190 2.02 15.57 3.68
CA GLY A 190 2.06 16.69 2.73
C GLY A 190 2.66 16.28 1.37
N ARG A 191 2.55 17.17 0.38
CA ARG A 191 2.96 16.93 -1.01
C ARG A 191 4.05 17.88 -1.53
N LYS A 192 4.69 18.64 -0.65
CA LYS A 192 5.72 19.58 -1.06
C LYS A 192 6.92 18.86 -1.69
N LYS A 193 7.52 19.49 -2.71
CA LYS A 193 8.75 18.99 -3.34
C LYS A 193 9.83 18.69 -2.30
N SER A 194 10.04 19.59 -1.35
CA SER A 194 11.06 19.44 -0.29
C SER A 194 10.84 18.18 0.54
N THR A 195 9.59 17.87 0.91
CA THR A 195 9.26 16.67 1.70
C THR A 195 9.61 15.39 0.94
N VAL A 196 9.27 15.33 -0.35
CA VAL A 196 9.58 14.15 -1.18
C VAL A 196 11.09 14.05 -1.41
N LYS A 197 11.75 15.16 -1.74
CA LYS A 197 13.20 15.21 -1.96
C LYS A 197 13.96 14.73 -0.72
N GLN A 198 13.67 15.30 0.46
CA GLN A 198 14.30 14.88 1.71
C GLN A 198 14.16 13.39 1.97
N PHE A 199 12.98 12.81 1.73
CA PHE A 199 12.81 11.38 1.88
C PHE A 199 13.64 10.58 0.87
N LEU A 200 13.63 10.97 -0.41
CA LEU A 200 14.42 10.27 -1.44
C LEU A 200 15.92 10.34 -1.16
N GLU A 201 16.40 11.42 -0.55
CA GLU A 201 17.79 11.58 -0.11
C GLU A 201 18.17 10.61 1.02
N THR A 202 17.22 10.19 1.87
CA THR A 202 17.49 9.18 2.93
C THR A 202 17.70 7.76 2.40
N MET A 203 17.39 7.51 1.13
CA MET A 203 17.58 6.19 0.54
C MET A 203 19.08 5.87 0.43
N PRO A 204 19.52 4.66 0.83
CA PRO A 204 20.90 4.22 0.61
C PRO A 204 21.29 4.28 -0.86
N GLU A 205 22.55 4.65 -1.14
CA GLU A 205 23.07 4.75 -2.52
C GLU A 205 22.98 3.42 -3.27
N THR A 206 23.15 2.29 -2.57
CA THR A 206 22.98 0.95 -3.14
C THR A 206 21.56 0.69 -3.66
N ILE A 207 20.55 1.32 -3.05
CA ILE A 207 19.15 1.23 -3.51
C ILE A 207 18.91 2.22 -4.64
N LYS A 208 19.36 3.48 -4.50
CA LYS A 208 19.21 4.52 -5.54
C LYS A 208 19.80 4.08 -6.88
N ALA A 209 21.01 3.51 -6.87
CA ALA A 209 21.71 3.05 -8.08
C ALA A 209 20.94 1.96 -8.86
N ASN A 210 20.02 1.23 -8.21
CA ASN A 210 19.22 0.21 -8.87
C ASN A 210 17.91 0.76 -9.47
N ILE A 211 17.50 2.00 -9.13
CA ILE A 211 16.23 2.58 -9.58
C ILE A 211 16.39 3.06 -11.02
N GLN A 212 15.71 2.39 -11.93
CA GLN A 212 15.69 2.71 -13.36
C GLN A 212 14.50 3.59 -13.76
N TRP A 213 13.41 3.49 -13.00
CA TRP A 213 12.14 4.14 -13.33
C TRP A 213 11.49 4.75 -12.09
N VAL A 214 11.06 6.00 -12.22
CA VAL A 214 10.16 6.64 -11.26
C VAL A 214 8.84 6.93 -11.97
N CYS A 215 7.77 6.29 -11.51
CA CYS A 215 6.42 6.51 -12.02
C CYS A 215 5.68 7.48 -11.12
N SER A 216 5.19 8.60 -11.65
CA SER A 216 4.42 9.58 -10.88
C SER A 216 3.26 10.15 -11.70
N ASP A 217 2.40 10.93 -11.03
CA ASP A 217 1.46 11.81 -11.70
C ASP A 217 2.19 13.02 -12.35
N MET A 218 1.42 13.98 -12.85
CA MET A 218 1.96 15.19 -13.49
C MET A 218 2.34 16.30 -12.51
N TYR A 219 2.38 16.02 -11.20
CA TYR A 219 2.75 17.05 -10.25
C TYR A 219 4.25 17.36 -10.31
N LYS A 220 4.58 18.62 -10.65
CA LYS A 220 5.96 19.08 -10.81
C LYS A 220 6.86 18.80 -9.62
N GLY A 221 6.28 18.86 -8.40
CA GLY A 221 7.02 18.62 -7.17
C GLY A 221 7.62 17.21 -7.11
N PHE A 222 6.92 16.20 -7.62
CA PHE A 222 7.40 14.82 -7.63
C PHE A 222 8.44 14.60 -8.74
N ILE A 223 8.17 15.14 -9.94
CA ILE A 223 9.07 15.05 -11.07
C ILE A 223 10.41 15.69 -10.71
N ASN A 224 10.39 16.96 -10.28
CA ASN A 224 11.62 17.69 -9.96
C ASN A 224 12.38 17.09 -8.78
N ALA A 225 11.69 16.61 -7.73
CA ALA A 225 12.34 15.93 -6.62
C ALA A 225 13.08 14.66 -7.09
N SER A 226 12.46 13.91 -8.00
CA SER A 226 13.08 12.70 -8.55
C SER A 226 14.27 13.01 -9.44
N GLU A 227 14.18 14.01 -10.31
CA GLU A 227 15.28 14.42 -11.22
C GLU A 227 16.49 15.04 -10.46
N GLU A 228 16.24 15.62 -9.28
CA GLU A 228 17.30 16.19 -8.43
C GLU A 228 18.04 15.15 -7.58
N VAL A 229 17.39 14.03 -7.27
CA VAL A 229 17.96 13.00 -6.37
C VAL A 229 18.54 11.82 -7.13
N PHE A 230 17.92 11.44 -8.24
CA PHE A 230 18.37 10.28 -9.02
C PHE A 230 19.25 10.69 -10.19
N ASP A 231 20.11 9.78 -10.63
CA ASP A 231 20.98 9.96 -11.78
C ASP A 231 20.20 10.14 -13.08
N LYS A 232 20.86 10.72 -14.11
CA LYS A 232 20.32 10.88 -15.46
C LYS A 232 19.93 9.57 -16.14
N THR A 233 20.40 8.43 -15.65
CA THR A 233 20.02 7.09 -16.11
C THR A 233 18.64 6.69 -15.64
N THR A 234 18.17 7.23 -14.53
CA THR A 234 16.80 7.02 -14.00
C THR A 234 15.80 7.83 -14.81
N ARG A 235 14.78 7.16 -15.31
CA ARG A 235 13.75 7.81 -16.12
C ARG A 235 12.50 8.08 -15.32
N VAL A 236 12.07 9.33 -15.30
CA VAL A 236 10.76 9.71 -14.77
C VAL A 236 9.69 9.46 -15.84
N VAL A 237 8.66 8.72 -15.48
CA VAL A 237 7.52 8.37 -16.35
C VAL A 237 6.24 8.90 -15.75
N ILE A 238 5.51 9.69 -16.53
CA ILE A 238 4.16 10.09 -16.12
C ILE A 238 3.21 8.94 -16.35
N ASP A 239 2.40 8.66 -15.32
CA ASP A 239 1.44 7.59 -15.37
C ASP A 239 0.43 7.76 -16.50
N ARG A 240 0.34 6.71 -17.32
CA ARG A 240 -0.58 6.65 -18.44
C ARG A 240 -2.04 6.85 -18.04
N PHE A 241 -2.46 6.42 -16.86
CA PHE A 241 -3.84 6.62 -16.39
C PHE A 241 -4.17 8.10 -16.28
N HIS A 242 -3.26 8.90 -15.70
CA HIS A 242 -3.41 10.35 -15.58
C HIS A 242 -3.43 11.03 -16.96
N VAL A 243 -2.56 10.60 -17.88
CA VAL A 243 -2.58 11.08 -19.29
C VAL A 243 -3.91 10.74 -19.96
N ALA A 244 -4.38 9.49 -19.82
CA ALA A 244 -5.63 9.04 -20.42
C ALA A 244 -6.85 9.79 -19.87
N LYS A 245 -6.88 10.06 -18.59
CA LYS A 245 -7.92 10.88 -17.95
C LYS A 245 -7.99 12.26 -18.59
N LEU A 246 -6.85 12.90 -18.85
CA LEU A 246 -6.81 14.24 -19.44
C LEU A 246 -7.28 14.27 -20.89
N TYR A 247 -6.83 13.35 -21.76
CA TYR A 247 -7.25 13.37 -23.15
C TYR A 247 -8.67 12.85 -23.41
N ARG A 248 -9.30 12.22 -22.42
CA ARG A 248 -10.72 11.83 -22.48
C ARG A 248 -11.68 12.95 -22.03
N GLN A 249 -11.20 13.94 -21.29
CA GLN A 249 -12.02 15.07 -20.83
C GLN A 249 -12.61 15.89 -21.98
N PRO A 250 -11.86 16.22 -23.06
CA PRO A 250 -12.42 16.91 -24.23
C PRO A 250 -13.66 16.21 -24.81
N LEU A 251 -13.58 14.89 -24.98
CA LEU A 251 -14.70 14.11 -25.48
C LEU A 251 -15.96 14.24 -24.58
N ASP A 252 -15.75 14.22 -23.25
CA ASP A 252 -16.88 14.38 -22.31
C ASP A 252 -17.48 15.81 -22.33
N HIS A 253 -16.65 16.83 -22.53
CA HIS A 253 -17.09 18.21 -22.69
C HIS A 253 -17.89 18.41 -23.97
N VAL A 254 -17.34 17.97 -25.12
CA VAL A 254 -18.03 18.04 -26.42
C VAL A 254 -19.33 17.25 -26.37
N ARG A 255 -19.33 16.04 -25.79
CA ARG A 255 -20.55 15.24 -25.61
C ARG A 255 -21.63 15.99 -24.85
N LYS A 256 -21.30 16.60 -23.71
CA LYS A 256 -22.29 17.34 -22.91
C LYS A 256 -22.89 18.52 -23.67
N ARG A 257 -22.05 19.27 -24.38
CA ARG A 257 -22.46 20.40 -25.22
C ARG A 257 -23.39 19.94 -26.34
N GLU A 258 -22.95 18.93 -27.11
CA GLU A 258 -23.69 18.43 -28.26
C GLU A 258 -24.98 17.74 -27.88
N LEU A 259 -25.02 16.93 -26.82
CA LEU A 259 -26.29 16.33 -26.36
C LEU A 259 -27.28 17.40 -25.90
N LYS A 260 -26.83 18.50 -25.29
CA LYS A 260 -27.71 19.63 -24.93
C LYS A 260 -28.28 20.29 -26.21
N ARG A 261 -27.43 20.54 -27.23
CA ARG A 261 -27.88 21.08 -28.54
C ARG A 261 -28.88 20.15 -29.22
N LEU A 262 -28.55 18.86 -29.29
CA LEU A 262 -29.41 17.85 -29.94
C LEU A 262 -30.77 17.66 -29.24
N LYS A 263 -30.80 17.82 -27.91
CA LYS A 263 -32.06 17.75 -27.15
C LYS A 263 -33.05 18.84 -27.59
N ASN A 264 -32.57 20.00 -27.97
CA ASN A 264 -33.43 21.13 -28.45
C ASN A 264 -33.72 21.04 -29.94
N MET A 265 -32.92 20.29 -30.71
CA MET A 265 -33.03 20.21 -32.19
C MET A 265 -33.87 19.01 -32.66
N LEU A 266 -33.75 17.87 -31.96
CA LEU A 266 -34.36 16.62 -32.38
C LEU A 266 -35.75 16.43 -31.75
N SER A 267 -36.62 15.67 -32.41
CA SER A 267 -37.86 15.22 -31.79
C SER A 267 -37.58 14.35 -30.56
N VAL A 268 -38.54 14.26 -29.66
CA VAL A 268 -38.45 13.44 -28.43
C VAL A 268 -38.11 11.99 -28.78
N SER A 269 -38.72 11.43 -29.81
CA SER A 269 -38.44 10.06 -30.26
C SER A 269 -37.02 9.87 -30.81
N GLN A 270 -36.53 10.81 -31.61
CA GLN A 270 -35.18 10.80 -32.14
C GLN A 270 -34.13 10.93 -31.03
N TYR A 271 -34.32 11.87 -30.07
CA TYR A 271 -33.42 12.06 -28.96
C TYR A 271 -33.37 10.84 -28.03
N LYS A 272 -34.52 10.18 -27.80
CA LYS A 272 -34.62 8.95 -26.99
C LYS A 272 -33.76 7.81 -27.55
N ARG A 273 -33.52 7.74 -28.87
CA ARG A 273 -32.66 6.75 -29.54
C ARG A 273 -31.16 6.99 -29.28
N LEU A 274 -30.76 8.12 -28.67
CA LEU A 274 -29.39 8.42 -28.26
C LEU A 274 -29.14 8.05 -26.78
N LYS A 275 -30.15 7.46 -26.10
CA LYS A 275 -29.96 6.96 -24.73
C LYS A 275 -28.84 5.94 -24.68
N GLY A 276 -27.91 6.09 -23.73
CA GLY A 276 -26.73 5.23 -23.64
C GLY A 276 -25.46 5.79 -24.32
N ALA A 277 -25.56 6.88 -25.09
CA ALA A 277 -24.42 7.48 -25.82
C ALA A 277 -23.17 7.74 -24.93
N MET A 278 -23.37 8.11 -23.66
CA MET A 278 -22.24 8.31 -22.73
C MET A 278 -21.44 7.02 -22.54
N TRP A 279 -22.10 5.89 -22.41
CA TRP A 279 -21.44 4.60 -22.20
C TRP A 279 -20.80 4.10 -23.48
N ALA A 280 -21.49 4.20 -24.62
CA ALA A 280 -20.95 3.84 -25.92
C ALA A 280 -19.68 4.63 -26.27
N LEU A 281 -19.63 5.94 -25.99
CA LEU A 281 -18.44 6.79 -26.21
C LEU A 281 -17.24 6.44 -25.30
N ARG A 282 -17.47 5.78 -24.17
CA ARG A 282 -16.43 5.40 -23.19
C ARG A 282 -15.88 4.00 -23.39
N ARG A 283 -16.62 3.14 -24.08
CA ARG A 283 -16.18 1.77 -24.36
C ARG A 283 -15.04 1.75 -25.36
N SER A 284 -14.22 0.71 -25.28
CA SER A 284 -13.26 0.42 -26.33
C SER A 284 -14.00 0.04 -27.62
N PRO A 285 -13.52 0.40 -28.81
CA PRO A 285 -14.14 0.00 -30.07
C PRO A 285 -14.38 -1.51 -30.21
N HIS A 286 -13.53 -2.33 -29.59
CA HIS A 286 -13.65 -3.80 -29.59
C HIS A 286 -14.75 -4.33 -28.65
N ASP A 287 -15.19 -3.52 -27.68
CA ASP A 287 -16.18 -3.89 -26.66
C ASP A 287 -17.56 -3.30 -26.96
N LEU A 288 -17.74 -2.65 -28.12
CA LEU A 288 -19.00 -2.08 -28.55
C LEU A 288 -19.99 -3.19 -28.94
N SER A 289 -21.18 -3.17 -28.36
CA SER A 289 -22.30 -3.97 -28.82
C SER A 289 -22.85 -3.40 -30.14
N GLU A 290 -23.67 -4.18 -30.86
CA GLU A 290 -24.39 -3.69 -32.04
C GLU A 290 -25.26 -2.48 -31.69
N GLN A 291 -25.89 -2.49 -30.53
CA GLN A 291 -26.68 -1.38 -30.03
C GLN A 291 -25.84 -0.13 -29.80
N ASP A 292 -24.64 -0.25 -29.17
CA ASP A 292 -23.72 0.87 -28.97
C ASP A 292 -23.25 1.45 -30.34
N THR A 293 -22.91 0.58 -31.26
CA THR A 293 -22.49 0.97 -32.63
C THR A 293 -23.60 1.74 -33.34
N ALA A 294 -24.84 1.26 -33.25
CA ALA A 294 -25.99 1.96 -33.83
C ALA A 294 -26.25 3.33 -33.16
N ILE A 295 -26.04 3.44 -31.83
CA ILE A 295 -26.14 4.72 -31.12
C ILE A 295 -25.06 5.69 -31.59
N LEU A 296 -23.81 5.24 -31.69
CA LEU A 296 -22.69 6.08 -32.14
C LEU A 296 -22.86 6.53 -33.59
N ALA A 297 -23.31 5.64 -34.50
CA ALA A 297 -23.56 5.98 -35.89
C ALA A 297 -24.62 7.09 -36.03
N ARG A 298 -25.71 6.99 -35.25
CA ARG A 298 -26.76 8.03 -35.22
C ARG A 298 -26.21 9.34 -34.65
N LEU A 299 -25.48 9.27 -33.54
CA LEU A 299 -24.93 10.42 -32.85
C LEU A 299 -23.96 11.19 -33.76
N PHE A 300 -23.08 10.50 -34.45
CA PHE A 300 -22.08 11.10 -35.35
C PHE A 300 -22.71 11.71 -36.60
N ARG A 301 -23.83 11.16 -37.07
CA ARG A 301 -24.63 11.77 -38.15
C ARG A 301 -25.19 13.15 -37.74
N TYR A 302 -25.54 13.33 -36.47
CA TYR A 302 -26.08 14.59 -35.95
C TYR A 302 -25.02 15.55 -35.43
N SER A 303 -23.80 15.07 -35.14
CA SER A 303 -22.74 15.88 -34.55
C SER A 303 -21.37 15.51 -35.11
N ARG A 304 -20.94 16.22 -36.11
CA ARG A 304 -19.57 16.13 -36.67
C ARG A 304 -18.51 16.45 -35.61
N PRO A 305 -18.60 17.54 -34.80
CA PRO A 305 -17.60 17.82 -33.78
C PRO A 305 -17.39 16.66 -32.79
N LEU A 306 -18.48 15.95 -32.46
CA LEU A 306 -18.39 14.81 -31.55
C LEU A 306 -17.73 13.58 -32.22
N ALA A 307 -18.01 13.34 -33.52
CA ALA A 307 -17.37 12.28 -34.28
C ALA A 307 -15.86 12.50 -34.38
N GLU A 308 -15.43 13.72 -34.78
CA GLU A 308 -14.03 14.09 -34.88
C GLU A 308 -13.29 13.98 -33.54
N THR A 309 -13.90 14.47 -32.44
CA THR A 309 -13.32 14.38 -31.08
C THR A 309 -13.20 12.93 -30.60
N TYR A 310 -14.21 12.09 -30.89
CA TYR A 310 -14.17 10.67 -30.58
C TYR A 310 -13.03 9.97 -31.32
N GLN A 311 -12.93 10.17 -32.64
CA GLN A 311 -11.87 9.59 -33.46
C GLN A 311 -10.49 9.98 -32.94
N ALA A 312 -10.23 11.26 -32.69
CA ALA A 312 -8.96 11.74 -32.16
C ALA A 312 -8.62 11.14 -30.78
N THR A 313 -9.65 10.92 -29.93
CA THR A 313 -9.48 10.25 -28.63
C THR A 313 -9.08 8.78 -28.81
N GLN A 314 -9.70 8.06 -29.78
CA GLN A 314 -9.38 6.66 -30.06
C GLN A 314 -7.98 6.51 -30.70
N GLU A 315 -7.58 7.46 -31.55
CA GLU A 315 -6.23 7.52 -32.12
C GLU A 315 -5.17 7.64 -31.02
N LEU A 316 -5.36 8.53 -30.03
CA LEU A 316 -4.46 8.61 -28.86
C LEU A 316 -4.39 7.29 -28.09
N THR A 317 -5.53 6.69 -27.84
CA THR A 317 -5.58 5.39 -27.16
C THR A 317 -4.79 4.33 -27.94
N THR A 318 -4.90 4.34 -29.26
CA THR A 318 -4.15 3.45 -30.17
C THR A 318 -2.65 3.75 -30.15
N ILE A 319 -2.25 5.02 -30.13
CA ILE A 319 -0.83 5.43 -30.04
C ILE A 319 -0.22 4.86 -28.76
N PHE A 320 -0.87 5.07 -27.61
CA PHE A 320 -0.37 4.55 -26.34
C PHE A 320 -0.36 3.01 -26.28
N ASN A 321 -1.34 2.33 -26.91
CA ASN A 321 -1.43 0.88 -26.87
C ASN A 321 -0.47 0.18 -27.84
N LYS A 322 -0.31 0.72 -29.05
CA LYS A 322 0.30 0.02 -30.18
C LYS A 322 1.64 0.59 -30.67
N SER A 323 2.19 1.65 -30.04
CA SER A 323 3.53 2.13 -30.43
C SER A 323 4.61 1.18 -29.93
N PRO A 324 5.44 0.61 -30.81
CA PRO A 324 6.42 -0.42 -30.44
C PRO A 324 7.67 0.13 -29.75
N SER A 325 7.96 1.43 -29.92
CA SER A 325 9.15 2.07 -29.36
C SER A 325 8.91 3.55 -29.03
N ARG A 326 9.84 4.16 -28.27
CA ARG A 326 9.79 5.60 -27.95
C ARG A 326 9.80 6.45 -29.22
N ALA A 327 10.65 6.14 -30.20
CA ALA A 327 10.74 6.88 -31.46
C ALA A 327 9.40 6.82 -32.22
N SER A 328 8.78 5.66 -32.32
CA SER A 328 7.47 5.50 -32.95
C SER A 328 6.37 6.27 -32.21
N GLY A 329 6.33 6.17 -30.87
CA GLY A 329 5.37 6.90 -30.03
C GLY A 329 5.50 8.42 -30.19
N VAL A 330 6.72 8.94 -30.12
CA VAL A 330 7.03 10.36 -30.32
C VAL A 330 6.57 10.85 -31.69
N ARG A 331 6.92 10.12 -32.76
CA ARG A 331 6.51 10.47 -34.14
C ARG A 331 4.98 10.53 -34.25
N ARG A 332 4.29 9.50 -33.76
CA ARG A 332 2.82 9.41 -33.80
C ARG A 332 2.15 10.52 -32.98
N LEU A 333 2.65 10.82 -31.77
CA LEU A 333 2.15 11.94 -30.99
C LEU A 333 2.31 13.28 -31.65
N LYS A 334 3.47 13.54 -32.32
CA LYS A 334 3.70 14.79 -33.07
C LYS A 334 2.74 14.93 -34.26
N VAL A 335 2.46 13.83 -34.99
CA VAL A 335 1.46 13.82 -36.07
C VAL A 335 0.07 14.11 -35.52
N TRP A 336 -0.31 13.39 -34.45
CA TRP A 336 -1.61 13.56 -33.81
C TRP A 336 -1.82 15.01 -33.31
N ILE A 337 -0.79 15.65 -32.72
CA ILE A 337 -0.88 17.06 -32.28
C ILE A 337 -1.23 17.98 -33.45
N LYS A 338 -0.65 17.74 -34.67
CA LYS A 338 -0.95 18.53 -35.85
C LYS A 338 -2.42 18.33 -36.28
N SER A 339 -2.87 17.09 -36.37
CA SER A 339 -4.25 16.76 -36.77
C SER A 339 -5.29 17.28 -35.78
N ALA A 340 -5.03 17.14 -34.45
CA ALA A 340 -5.96 17.58 -33.43
C ALA A 340 -6.16 19.09 -33.35
N LYS A 341 -5.20 19.89 -33.81
CA LYS A 341 -5.28 21.36 -33.82
C LYS A 341 -6.23 21.94 -34.87
N VAL A 342 -6.52 21.18 -35.91
CA VAL A 342 -7.42 21.63 -37.00
C VAL A 342 -8.87 21.16 -36.78
N LEU A 343 -9.14 20.48 -35.66
CA LEU A 343 -10.49 20.06 -35.31
C LEU A 343 -11.35 21.26 -34.93
N SER A 344 -12.64 21.15 -35.22
CA SER A 344 -13.61 22.16 -34.88
C SER A 344 -13.60 22.49 -33.37
N ASP A 345 -13.52 23.79 -33.02
CA ASP A 345 -13.50 24.32 -31.65
C ASP A 345 -12.25 23.94 -30.80
N ASP A 346 -11.18 23.39 -31.39
CA ASP A 346 -9.93 23.01 -30.75
C ASP A 346 -10.11 22.33 -29.35
N PRO A 347 -10.87 21.21 -29.30
CA PRO A 347 -11.25 20.63 -28.03
C PRO A 347 -10.05 20.14 -27.21
N PHE A 348 -8.90 19.89 -27.84
CA PHE A 348 -7.70 19.35 -27.21
C PHE A 348 -6.66 20.39 -26.81
N SER A 349 -6.92 21.70 -26.98
CA SER A 349 -5.94 22.78 -26.70
C SER A 349 -5.27 22.66 -25.34
N LYS A 350 -6.06 22.47 -24.28
CA LYS A 350 -5.54 22.32 -22.91
C LYS A 350 -4.69 21.05 -22.77
N PHE A 351 -5.13 19.94 -23.35
CA PHE A 351 -4.38 18.68 -23.31
C PHE A 351 -3.07 18.79 -24.10
N ILE A 352 -3.09 19.38 -25.28
CA ILE A 352 -1.90 19.59 -26.12
C ILE A 352 -0.87 20.47 -25.39
N LYS A 353 -1.31 21.48 -24.65
CA LYS A 353 -0.42 22.32 -23.83
C LYS A 353 0.26 21.48 -22.73
N THR A 354 -0.50 20.65 -22.03
CA THR A 354 0.02 19.74 -21.01
C THR A 354 0.94 18.68 -21.61
N LEU A 355 0.54 18.08 -22.74
CA LEU A 355 1.33 17.08 -23.46
C LEU A 355 2.69 17.65 -23.90
N ARG A 356 2.73 18.88 -24.41
CA ARG A 356 3.98 19.54 -24.81
C ARG A 356 4.89 19.84 -23.64
N TYR A 357 4.30 20.29 -22.52
CA TYR A 357 5.05 20.61 -21.31
C TYR A 357 5.73 19.39 -20.71
N HIS A 358 5.06 18.23 -20.69
CA HIS A 358 5.54 16.99 -20.11
C HIS A 358 5.95 15.96 -21.18
N PHE A 359 6.33 16.41 -22.39
CA PHE A 359 6.45 15.55 -23.56
C PHE A 359 7.40 14.37 -23.34
N ASP A 360 8.60 14.62 -22.83
CA ASP A 360 9.61 13.59 -22.62
C ASP A 360 9.22 12.59 -21.52
N HIS A 361 8.67 13.06 -20.40
CA HIS A 361 8.17 12.21 -19.34
C HIS A 361 7.02 11.30 -19.78
N ILE A 362 6.11 11.83 -20.62
CA ILE A 362 5.02 11.04 -21.21
C ILE A 362 5.58 10.06 -22.24
N ALA A 363 6.53 10.49 -23.08
CA ALA A 363 7.15 9.64 -24.10
C ALA A 363 8.00 8.50 -23.49
N ASN A 364 8.52 8.67 -22.29
CA ASN A 364 9.25 7.62 -21.57
C ASN A 364 8.40 6.37 -21.33
N TYR A 365 7.07 6.49 -21.28
CA TYR A 365 6.16 5.35 -21.24
C TYR A 365 6.41 4.33 -22.37
N PHE A 366 6.75 4.78 -23.57
CA PHE A 366 6.96 3.91 -24.72
C PHE A 366 8.27 3.10 -24.68
N VAL A 367 9.18 3.37 -23.76
CA VAL A 367 10.46 2.64 -23.66
C VAL A 367 10.21 1.22 -23.09
N ALA A 368 9.53 1.13 -21.97
CA ALA A 368 9.32 -0.15 -21.28
C ALA A 368 7.85 -0.35 -20.85
N ARG A 369 6.95 0.50 -21.32
CA ARG A 369 5.52 0.52 -20.93
C ARG A 369 5.31 0.48 -19.42
N LYS A 370 6.28 1.01 -18.65
CA LYS A 370 6.12 1.13 -17.21
C LYS A 370 5.01 2.13 -16.93
N ASN A 371 4.11 1.73 -16.09
CA ASN A 371 3.00 2.55 -15.61
C ASN A 371 2.92 2.42 -14.09
N SER A 372 2.14 3.27 -13.46
CA SER A 372 1.83 3.21 -12.05
C SER A 372 0.58 2.38 -11.75
N GLY A 373 0.21 1.43 -12.62
CA GLY A 373 -0.95 0.57 -12.37
C GLY A 373 -0.86 -0.16 -11.02
N PHE A 374 0.36 -0.52 -10.60
CA PHE A 374 0.60 -1.04 -9.26
C PHE A 374 0.36 0.02 -8.18
N VAL A 375 0.68 1.29 -8.43
CA VAL A 375 0.44 2.42 -7.50
C VAL A 375 -1.05 2.67 -7.36
N GLU A 376 -1.80 2.67 -8.47
CA GLU A 376 -3.26 2.82 -8.45
C GLU A 376 -3.94 1.67 -7.69
N GLY A 377 -3.52 0.43 -7.93
CA GLY A 377 -3.99 -0.75 -7.19
C GLY A 377 -3.73 -0.61 -5.69
N LEU A 378 -2.53 -0.17 -5.31
CA LEU A 378 -2.17 0.10 -3.91
C LEU A 378 -3.04 1.22 -3.32
N ASN A 379 -3.19 2.34 -4.03
CA ASN A 379 -4.03 3.46 -3.59
C ASN A 379 -5.49 3.08 -3.39
N ASN A 380 -6.04 2.22 -4.25
CA ASN A 380 -7.38 1.70 -4.07
C ASN A 380 -7.47 0.81 -2.82
N LYS A 381 -6.49 -0.05 -2.57
CA LYS A 381 -6.38 -0.84 -1.33
C LYS A 381 -6.28 0.05 -0.10
N ILE A 382 -5.45 1.10 -0.13
CA ILE A 382 -5.33 2.09 0.96
C ILE A 382 -6.67 2.79 1.24
N LYS A 383 -7.42 3.18 0.19
CA LYS A 383 -8.76 3.78 0.35
C LYS A 383 -9.75 2.81 1.01
N VAL A 384 -9.69 1.52 0.69
CA VAL A 384 -10.52 0.48 1.33
C VAL A 384 -10.13 0.33 2.80
N ILE A 385 -8.84 0.20 3.11
CA ILE A 385 -8.31 0.11 4.47
C ILE A 385 -8.77 1.30 5.31
N LYS A 386 -8.61 2.52 4.80
CA LYS A 386 -9.08 3.75 5.49
C LYS A 386 -10.57 3.72 5.79
N ARG A 387 -11.41 3.30 4.84
CA ARG A 387 -12.87 3.21 5.03
C ARG A 387 -13.22 2.16 6.07
N ARG A 388 -12.64 0.97 5.98
CA ARG A 388 -12.86 -0.12 6.94
C ARG A 388 -12.48 0.29 8.37
N CYS A 389 -11.38 1.00 8.54
CA CYS A 389 -10.92 1.46 9.84
C CYS A 389 -11.56 2.79 10.30
N TYR A 390 -12.68 3.23 9.68
CA TYR A 390 -13.41 4.45 10.02
C TYR A 390 -12.56 5.73 10.01
N GLY A 391 -11.46 5.71 9.28
CA GLY A 391 -10.49 6.81 9.13
C GLY A 391 -9.27 6.66 10.05
N ILE A 392 -8.11 6.62 9.44
CA ILE A 392 -6.81 6.68 10.12
C ILE A 392 -6.14 7.96 9.64
N PHE A 393 -5.82 8.87 10.59
CA PHE A 393 -5.31 10.20 10.26
C PHE A 393 -3.82 10.38 10.57
N ARG A 394 -3.20 9.45 11.28
CA ARG A 394 -1.76 9.42 11.55
C ARG A 394 -1.06 8.57 10.52
N CYS A 395 0.01 9.11 9.90
CA CYS A 395 0.75 8.40 8.84
C CYS A 395 1.41 7.12 9.35
N ASP A 396 1.99 7.16 10.56
CA ASP A 396 2.62 6.01 11.21
C ASP A 396 1.65 4.84 11.39
N HIS A 397 0.48 5.09 11.98
CA HIS A 397 -0.55 4.05 12.15
C HIS A 397 -1.09 3.55 10.80
N LEU A 398 -1.22 4.44 9.82
CA LEU A 398 -1.64 4.05 8.49
C LEU A 398 -0.59 3.19 7.79
N PHE A 399 0.69 3.51 7.96
CA PHE A 399 1.80 2.72 7.44
C PHE A 399 1.78 1.30 8.02
N GLN A 400 1.74 1.16 9.35
CA GLN A 400 1.63 -0.13 10.03
C GLN A 400 0.42 -0.93 9.54
N ARG A 401 -0.73 -0.26 9.40
CA ARG A 401 -1.96 -0.91 8.95
C ARG A 401 -1.89 -1.42 7.52
N ILE A 402 -1.33 -0.63 6.61
CA ILE A 402 -1.13 -1.03 5.21
C ILE A 402 -0.13 -2.18 5.13
N THR A 403 0.98 -2.08 5.86
CA THR A 403 2.00 -3.14 5.92
C THR A 403 1.39 -4.46 6.40
N LEU A 404 0.62 -4.43 7.47
CA LEU A 404 -0.07 -5.62 8.00
C LEU A 404 -1.03 -6.22 6.96
N ASP A 405 -1.87 -5.41 6.32
CA ASP A 405 -2.87 -5.90 5.36
C ASP A 405 -2.26 -6.40 4.03
N ILE A 406 -1.03 -5.96 3.70
CA ILE A 406 -0.36 -6.36 2.46
C ILE A 406 0.62 -7.52 2.69
N GLN A 407 1.39 -7.46 3.77
CA GLN A 407 2.53 -8.35 4.02
C GLN A 407 2.31 -9.28 5.23
N GLY A 408 1.28 -9.05 6.05
CA GLY A 408 1.11 -9.74 7.33
C GLY A 408 1.08 -11.27 7.23
N TYR A 409 0.48 -11.84 6.19
CA TYR A 409 0.51 -13.29 5.99
C TYR A 409 1.93 -13.82 5.69
N ALA A 410 2.79 -13.04 5.06
CA ALA A 410 4.17 -13.44 4.81
C ALA A 410 5.07 -13.23 6.04
N MET A 411 4.67 -12.34 6.95
CA MET A 411 5.43 -12.03 8.16
C MET A 411 5.10 -12.96 9.33
N PHE A 412 3.83 -13.42 9.44
CA PHE A 412 3.32 -14.07 10.64
C PHE A 412 2.71 -15.46 10.39
N LYS A 413 2.70 -15.96 9.16
CA LYS A 413 2.24 -17.31 8.82
C LYS A 413 3.43 -18.21 8.49
#